data_676977a13540e95e6eaed8bb9c74318c
#
_entry.id   676977a13540e95e6eaed8bb9c74318c
#
_cell.length_a   1.000
_cell.length_b   1.000
_cell.length_c   1.000
_cell.angle_alpha   90.00
_cell.angle_beta   90.00
_cell.angle_gamma   90.00
#
_symmetry.space_group_name_H-M   'P 1'
#
loop_
_entity.id
_entity.type
_entity.pdbx_description
1 polymer ?
#
loop_
_entity_poly.entity_id
_entity_poly.type
_entity_poly.pdbx_seq_one_letter_code
_entity_poly.pdbx_strand_id
1 'polypeptide(L)'
;VKYIYDRDMKIKNFVPEKYYILESETNGIKLAIQNLKYRQDEILKAKEKSEELNQFKAKVKEIENKQIKKAPPKLFSLSKLQSKLSKEFKMNFDKSLKIIQELYEKGYLTYPRTNTEYLSVNEKDRVKNIINSLNEETLEFKDSKIFNDDKIESHSAITITAKIPDHLSEDEEIIYKTVKNRFMANFTKEDTIINQTVIKINVGDEEFQLRGESVEKSGFLKFENIEFKNKL
;
A
#
# COMPACT_ATOMS: atom_id res chain seq x y z
N VAL A 1 -22.29 9.40 -17.66
CA VAL A 1 -22.74 10.78 -17.39
C VAL A 1 -23.53 10.84 -16.08
N LYS A 2 -24.59 10.02 -15.88
CA LYS A 2 -25.45 10.06 -14.68
C LYS A 2 -24.67 9.93 -13.38
N TYR A 3 -23.75 8.95 -13.26
CA TYR A 3 -22.93 8.75 -12.05
C TYR A 3 -22.06 9.96 -11.72
N ILE A 4 -21.48 10.63 -12.72
CA ILE A 4 -20.68 11.85 -12.53
C ILE A 4 -21.58 12.97 -12.02
N TYR A 5 -22.72 13.20 -12.67
CA TYR A 5 -23.68 14.21 -12.24
C TYR A 5 -24.19 13.96 -10.81
N ASP A 6 -24.61 12.74 -10.49
CA ASP A 6 -25.08 12.38 -9.15
C ASP A 6 -23.97 12.58 -8.09
N ARG A 7 -22.70 12.30 -8.44
CA ARG A 7 -21.56 12.55 -7.56
C ARG A 7 -21.32 14.04 -7.36
N ASP A 8 -21.34 14.83 -8.42
CA ASP A 8 -21.20 16.30 -8.35
C ASP A 8 -22.28 16.94 -7.51
N MET A 9 -23.53 16.48 -7.67
CA MET A 9 -24.66 16.95 -6.85
C MET A 9 -24.50 16.58 -5.39
N LYS A 10 -24.02 15.38 -5.08
CA LYS A 10 -23.68 14.99 -3.69
C LYS A 10 -22.57 15.84 -3.10
N ILE A 11 -21.54 16.21 -3.88
CA ILE A 11 -20.47 17.08 -3.42
C ILE A 11 -20.99 18.51 -3.19
N LYS A 12 -21.76 19.06 -4.12
CA LYS A 12 -22.34 20.42 -4.00
C LYS A 12 -23.31 20.56 -2.83
N ASN A 13 -24.09 19.50 -2.55
CA ASN A 13 -25.08 19.49 -1.49
C ASN A 13 -24.54 18.93 -0.17
N PHE A 14 -23.25 18.60 -0.10
CA PHE A 14 -22.64 18.08 1.11
C PHE A 14 -22.51 19.17 2.16
N VAL A 15 -23.21 19.00 3.26
CA VAL A 15 -23.07 19.85 4.45
C VAL A 15 -22.19 19.10 5.44
N PRO A 16 -20.96 19.59 5.75
CA PRO A 16 -20.11 18.93 6.70
C PRO A 16 -20.68 19.03 8.11
N GLU A 17 -20.81 17.89 8.77
CA GLU A 17 -21.19 17.82 10.18
C GLU A 17 -19.94 17.79 11.04
N LYS A 18 -19.85 18.67 12.02
CA LYS A 18 -18.78 18.66 13.03
C LYS A 18 -19.11 17.63 14.10
N TYR A 19 -18.09 16.89 14.53
CA TYR A 19 -18.17 15.99 15.67
C TYR A 19 -16.90 16.10 16.50
N TYR A 20 -16.99 15.68 17.75
CA TYR A 20 -15.87 15.64 18.69
C TYR A 20 -15.52 14.19 19.00
N ILE A 21 -14.22 13.95 19.13
CA ILE A 21 -13.66 12.69 19.64
C ILE A 21 -12.85 13.01 20.88
N LEU A 22 -12.75 12.07 21.80
CA LEU A 22 -11.87 12.19 22.96
C LEU A 22 -10.54 11.54 22.64
N GLU A 23 -9.47 12.32 22.79
CA GLU A 23 -8.09 11.86 22.64
C GLU A 23 -7.35 12.07 23.96
N SER A 24 -6.54 11.08 24.34
CA SER A 24 -5.54 11.21 25.41
C SER A 24 -4.17 11.32 24.78
N GLU A 25 -3.31 12.17 25.34
CA GLU A 25 -1.92 12.27 24.92
C GLU A 25 -1.00 11.96 26.10
N THR A 26 -0.15 10.96 25.92
CA THR A 26 0.85 10.56 26.93
C THR A 26 2.18 10.30 26.25
N ASN A 27 3.23 11.03 26.64
CA ASN A 27 4.57 10.92 26.05
C ASN A 27 4.60 11.06 24.51
N GLY A 28 3.78 11.96 23.95
CA GLY A 28 3.66 12.18 22.50
C GLY A 28 2.82 11.14 21.76
N ILE A 29 2.27 10.15 22.47
CA ILE A 29 1.38 9.13 21.91
C ILE A 29 -0.07 9.57 22.07
N LYS A 30 -0.79 9.67 20.97
CA LYS A 30 -2.22 10.01 20.95
C LYS A 30 -3.07 8.75 20.91
N LEU A 31 -3.94 8.63 21.91
CA LEU A 31 -4.92 7.57 22.04
C LEU A 31 -6.30 8.15 21.81
N ALA A 32 -7.05 7.61 20.86
CA ALA A 32 -8.44 7.95 20.66
C ALA A 32 -9.35 6.82 21.16
N ILE A 33 -10.46 7.19 21.80
CA ILE A 33 -11.51 6.22 22.13
C ILE A 33 -12.12 5.73 20.82
N GLN A 34 -12.14 4.42 20.62
CA GLN A 34 -12.77 3.84 19.46
C GLN A 34 -14.29 3.89 19.60
N ASN A 35 -14.95 4.32 18.53
CA ASN A 35 -16.41 4.32 18.39
C ASN A 35 -17.19 5.34 19.24
N LEU A 36 -16.54 6.23 20.01
CA LEU A 36 -17.22 7.28 20.73
C LEU A 36 -17.08 8.62 19.98
N LYS A 37 -18.17 9.12 19.42
CA LYS A 37 -18.23 10.40 18.73
C LYS A 37 -19.38 11.20 19.30
N TYR A 38 -19.12 12.47 19.61
CA TYR A 38 -20.12 13.42 20.06
C TYR A 38 -20.46 14.37 18.93
N ARG A 39 -21.74 14.64 18.70
CA ARG A 39 -22.18 15.64 17.74
C ARG A 39 -21.81 17.05 18.18
N GLN A 40 -21.92 18.02 17.29
CA GLN A 40 -21.55 19.41 17.57
C GLN A 40 -22.33 20.00 18.76
N ASP A 41 -23.59 19.66 18.93
CA ASP A 41 -24.47 20.06 20.02
C ASP A 41 -24.19 19.32 21.34
N GLU A 42 -23.41 18.24 21.31
CA GLU A 42 -23.05 17.42 22.47
C GLU A 42 -21.68 17.74 23.09
N ILE A 43 -21.13 18.93 22.80
CA ILE A 43 -19.80 19.34 23.29
C ILE A 43 -19.71 19.30 24.84
N LEU A 44 -20.81 19.61 25.54
CA LEU A 44 -20.83 19.57 26.99
C LEU A 44 -20.67 18.15 27.51
N LYS A 45 -21.37 17.18 26.92
CA LYS A 45 -21.23 15.75 27.26
C LYS A 45 -19.79 15.25 26.98
N ALA A 46 -19.18 15.69 25.87
CA ALA A 46 -17.80 15.34 25.58
C ALA A 46 -16.83 15.89 26.63
N LYS A 47 -17.05 17.11 27.11
CA LYS A 47 -16.22 17.70 28.20
C LYS A 47 -16.41 16.97 29.51
N GLU A 48 -17.65 16.73 29.92
CA GLU A 48 -17.98 15.98 31.15
C GLU A 48 -17.32 14.61 31.12
N LYS A 49 -17.40 13.89 30.00
CA LYS A 49 -16.76 12.57 29.87
C LYS A 49 -15.23 12.67 29.91
N SER A 50 -14.65 13.73 29.34
CA SER A 50 -13.19 13.97 29.41
C SER A 50 -12.75 14.24 30.87
N GLU A 51 -13.51 15.04 31.62
CA GLU A 51 -13.22 15.33 33.03
C GLU A 51 -13.38 14.08 33.91
N GLU A 52 -14.41 13.29 33.66
CA GLU A 52 -14.60 11.98 34.31
C GLU A 52 -13.40 11.06 34.09
N LEU A 53 -12.97 10.87 32.82
CA LEU A 53 -11.88 9.99 32.44
C LEU A 53 -10.53 10.44 33.06
N ASN A 54 -10.31 11.74 33.18
CA ASN A 54 -9.10 12.29 33.83
C ASN A 54 -8.96 11.94 35.33
N GLN A 55 -10.03 11.48 35.99
CA GLN A 55 -9.98 11.03 37.36
C GLN A 55 -9.45 9.59 37.50
N PHE A 56 -9.40 8.84 36.39
CA PHE A 56 -8.96 7.45 36.40
C PHE A 56 -7.51 7.33 35.93
N LYS A 57 -6.80 6.35 36.49
CA LYS A 57 -5.48 5.95 35.98
C LYS A 57 -5.66 4.98 34.83
N ALA A 58 -4.92 5.20 33.74
CA ALA A 58 -4.84 4.25 32.65
C ALA A 58 -4.20 2.93 33.12
N LYS A 59 -4.81 1.81 32.76
CA LYS A 59 -4.31 0.46 33.06
C LYS A 59 -4.22 -0.34 31.77
N VAL A 60 -3.05 -0.90 31.51
CA VAL A 60 -2.91 -1.87 30.41
C VAL A 60 -3.72 -3.12 30.78
N LYS A 61 -4.68 -3.45 29.94
CA LYS A 61 -5.52 -4.64 30.08
C LYS A 61 -4.90 -5.85 29.39
N GLU A 62 -4.38 -5.64 28.21
CA GLU A 62 -3.86 -6.70 27.36
C GLU A 62 -2.82 -6.18 26.38
N ILE A 63 -1.81 -7.01 26.09
CA ILE A 63 -0.83 -6.78 25.01
C ILE A 63 -0.83 -8.01 24.14
N GLU A 64 -1.27 -7.84 22.89
CA GLU A 64 -1.24 -8.88 21.88
C GLU A 64 -0.08 -8.61 20.92
N ASN A 65 0.81 -9.60 20.75
CA ASN A 65 1.86 -9.56 19.75
C ASN A 65 1.61 -10.66 18.72
N LYS A 66 1.64 -10.29 17.44
CA LYS A 66 1.41 -11.23 16.35
C LYS A 66 2.41 -11.00 15.22
N GLN A 67 3.05 -12.07 14.78
CA GLN A 67 3.82 -12.07 13.56
C GLN A 67 2.91 -12.27 12.35
N ILE A 68 3.04 -11.40 11.35
CA ILE A 68 2.27 -11.45 10.13
C ILE A 68 3.23 -11.54 8.95
N LYS A 69 3.08 -12.61 8.15
CA LYS A 69 3.74 -12.69 6.84
C LYS A 69 2.98 -11.83 5.85
N LYS A 70 3.64 -10.79 5.33
CA LYS A 70 3.07 -9.84 4.38
C LYS A 70 3.47 -10.22 2.96
N ALA A 71 2.49 -10.37 2.09
CA ALA A 71 2.74 -10.63 0.68
C ALA A 71 3.12 -9.33 -0.05
N PRO A 72 3.98 -9.39 -1.10
CA PRO A 72 4.26 -8.23 -1.94
C PRO A 72 2.99 -7.78 -2.68
N PRO A 73 2.92 -6.50 -3.05
CA PRO A 73 1.87 -6.03 -3.95
C PRO A 73 1.98 -6.77 -5.30
N LYS A 74 0.82 -7.04 -5.92
CA LYS A 74 0.79 -7.66 -7.27
C LYS A 74 1.51 -6.79 -8.29
N LEU A 75 1.79 -7.37 -9.46
CA LEU A 75 2.38 -6.66 -10.58
C LEU A 75 1.47 -5.51 -11.07
N PHE A 76 1.85 -4.82 -12.11
CA PHE A 76 1.10 -3.66 -12.58
C PHE A 76 0.19 -3.99 -13.77
N SER A 77 -1.07 -3.59 -13.66
CA SER A 77 -1.88 -3.18 -14.80
C SER A 77 -1.53 -1.73 -15.17
N LEU A 78 -1.92 -1.27 -16.37
CA LEU A 78 -1.67 0.11 -16.79
C LEU A 78 -2.22 1.13 -15.78
N SER A 79 -3.47 0.97 -15.38
CA SER A 79 -4.12 1.90 -14.45
C SER A 79 -3.44 1.95 -13.07
N LYS A 80 -2.96 0.81 -12.56
CA LYS A 80 -2.24 0.75 -11.28
C LYS A 80 -0.87 1.40 -11.37
N LEU A 81 -0.14 1.19 -12.48
CA LEU A 81 1.14 1.85 -12.71
C LEU A 81 0.96 3.37 -12.80
N GLN A 82 0.04 3.84 -13.63
CA GLN A 82 -0.27 5.26 -13.76
C GLN A 82 -0.69 5.91 -12.44
N SER A 83 -1.52 5.22 -11.65
CA SER A 83 -1.96 5.71 -10.34
C SER A 83 -0.78 5.87 -9.36
N LYS A 84 0.18 4.90 -9.36
CA LYS A 84 1.39 4.99 -8.53
C LYS A 84 2.28 6.14 -9.00
N LEU A 85 2.54 6.26 -10.29
CA LEU A 85 3.36 7.34 -10.88
C LEU A 85 2.76 8.72 -10.59
N SER A 86 1.44 8.86 -10.71
CA SER A 86 0.75 10.11 -10.40
C SER A 86 0.84 10.48 -8.91
N LYS A 87 0.66 9.50 -8.03
CA LYS A 87 0.68 9.72 -6.57
C LYS A 87 2.08 10.09 -6.08
N GLU A 88 3.10 9.33 -6.48
CA GLU A 88 4.46 9.43 -5.94
C GLU A 88 5.32 10.48 -6.67
N PHE A 89 5.18 10.55 -8.00
CA PHE A 89 6.03 11.40 -8.85
C PHE A 89 5.28 12.55 -9.54
N LYS A 90 3.96 12.72 -9.25
CA LYS A 90 3.12 13.77 -9.85
C LYS A 90 3.07 13.71 -11.38
N MET A 91 3.36 12.56 -11.96
CA MET A 91 3.33 12.35 -13.41
C MET A 91 1.87 12.22 -13.87
N ASN A 92 1.46 12.99 -14.88
CA ASN A 92 0.11 12.88 -15.42
C ASN A 92 -0.06 11.60 -16.28
N PHE A 93 -1.29 11.20 -16.51
CA PHE A 93 -1.60 9.92 -17.16
C PHE A 93 -1.18 9.89 -18.63
N ASP A 94 -1.33 10.99 -19.37
CA ASP A 94 -0.96 11.03 -20.79
C ASP A 94 0.56 10.95 -20.96
N LYS A 95 1.32 11.70 -20.17
CA LYS A 95 2.79 11.65 -20.15
C LYS A 95 3.26 10.24 -19.80
N SER A 96 2.73 9.66 -18.72
CA SER A 96 3.13 8.32 -18.28
C SER A 96 2.81 7.26 -19.34
N LEU A 97 1.63 7.31 -19.98
CA LEU A 97 1.25 6.37 -21.03
C LEU A 97 2.24 6.43 -22.20
N LYS A 98 2.59 7.64 -22.65
CA LYS A 98 3.54 7.84 -23.76
C LYS A 98 4.89 7.21 -23.44
N ILE A 99 5.44 7.48 -22.27
CA ILE A 99 6.76 6.96 -21.87
C ILE A 99 6.73 5.44 -21.65
N ILE A 100 5.67 4.90 -21.06
CA ILE A 100 5.51 3.44 -20.90
C ILE A 100 5.47 2.77 -22.30
N GLN A 101 4.79 3.39 -23.28
CA GLN A 101 4.74 2.90 -24.65
C GLN A 101 6.13 2.93 -25.30
N GLU A 102 6.89 4.00 -25.13
CA GLU A 102 8.26 4.13 -25.62
C GLU A 102 9.19 3.06 -25.02
N LEU A 103 9.08 2.80 -23.70
CA LEU A 103 9.84 1.73 -23.03
C LEU A 103 9.48 0.34 -23.55
N TYR A 104 8.20 0.11 -23.90
CA TYR A 104 7.75 -1.12 -24.54
C TYR A 104 8.35 -1.25 -25.97
N GLU A 105 8.29 -0.20 -26.79
CA GLU A 105 8.83 -0.18 -28.15
C GLU A 105 10.36 -0.38 -28.17
N LYS A 106 11.05 0.13 -27.16
CA LYS A 106 12.48 -0.14 -26.93
C LYS A 106 12.75 -1.58 -26.44
N GLY A 107 11.70 -2.31 -26.08
CA GLY A 107 11.78 -3.69 -25.61
C GLY A 107 12.21 -3.82 -24.15
N TYR A 108 12.11 -2.77 -23.33
CA TYR A 108 12.48 -2.80 -21.91
C TYR A 108 11.32 -3.24 -21.00
N LEU A 109 10.08 -2.98 -21.41
CA LEU A 109 8.87 -3.43 -20.74
C LEU A 109 8.03 -4.35 -21.61
N THR A 110 7.14 -5.13 -21.02
CA THR A 110 6.11 -5.89 -21.72
C THR A 110 4.98 -4.97 -22.18
N TYR A 111 4.05 -5.50 -22.99
CA TYR A 111 2.93 -4.73 -23.56
C TYR A 111 2.15 -3.97 -22.46
N PRO A 112 1.97 -2.65 -22.61
CA PRO A 112 1.49 -1.82 -21.51
C PRO A 112 -0.03 -1.78 -21.35
N ARG A 113 -0.80 -2.03 -22.44
CA ARG A 113 -2.26 -1.88 -22.39
C ARG A 113 -2.92 -3.15 -21.85
N THR A 114 -2.75 -3.39 -20.57
CA THR A 114 -3.32 -4.53 -19.84
C THR A 114 -4.10 -4.08 -18.62
N ASN A 115 -5.17 -4.81 -18.31
CA ASN A 115 -6.01 -4.61 -17.12
C ASN A 115 -5.67 -5.58 -15.98
N THR A 116 -4.78 -6.56 -16.22
CA THR A 116 -4.41 -7.56 -15.23
C THR A 116 -3.14 -7.22 -14.46
N GLU A 117 -3.02 -7.78 -13.27
CA GLU A 117 -1.86 -7.72 -12.38
C GLU A 117 -1.17 -9.09 -12.26
N TYR A 118 -1.50 -10.04 -13.17
CA TYR A 118 -1.06 -11.42 -13.14
C TYR A 118 -0.27 -11.79 -14.40
N LEU A 119 0.50 -12.86 -14.30
CA LEU A 119 1.26 -13.48 -15.39
C LEU A 119 0.61 -14.80 -15.81
N SER A 120 0.77 -15.16 -17.06
CA SER A 120 0.41 -16.50 -17.55
C SER A 120 1.37 -17.56 -17.00
N VAL A 121 0.82 -18.74 -16.76
CA VAL A 121 1.61 -19.91 -16.34
C VAL A 121 2.71 -20.22 -17.36
N ASN A 122 2.45 -19.98 -18.65
CA ASN A 122 3.42 -20.18 -19.74
C ASN A 122 4.61 -19.20 -19.72
N GLU A 123 4.53 -18.13 -18.93
CA GLU A 123 5.62 -17.15 -18.80
C GLU A 123 6.66 -17.49 -17.72
N LYS A 124 6.50 -18.58 -17.00
CA LYS A 124 7.40 -18.98 -15.91
C LYS A 124 8.87 -19.04 -16.32
N ASP A 125 9.15 -19.63 -17.50
CA ASP A 125 10.53 -19.75 -17.98
C ASP A 125 11.11 -18.40 -18.41
N ARG A 126 10.29 -17.52 -19.02
CA ARG A 126 10.69 -16.13 -19.30
C ARG A 126 11.06 -15.40 -17.99
N VAL A 127 10.24 -15.55 -16.96
CA VAL A 127 10.49 -14.92 -15.65
C VAL A 127 11.76 -15.46 -14.98
N LYS A 128 12.01 -16.77 -15.02
CA LYS A 128 13.27 -17.36 -14.54
C LYS A 128 14.49 -16.74 -15.25
N ASN A 129 14.42 -16.61 -16.58
CA ASN A 129 15.50 -16.01 -17.35
C ASN A 129 15.74 -14.54 -16.96
N ILE A 130 14.69 -13.77 -16.73
CA ILE A 130 14.82 -12.39 -16.25
C ILE A 130 15.48 -12.34 -14.87
N ILE A 131 15.03 -13.16 -13.91
CA ILE A 131 15.62 -13.22 -12.56
C ILE A 131 17.11 -13.55 -12.64
N ASN A 132 17.49 -14.53 -13.44
CA ASN A 132 18.89 -14.91 -13.64
C ASN A 132 19.71 -13.76 -14.27
N SER A 133 19.14 -13.01 -15.23
CA SER A 133 19.83 -11.90 -15.89
C SER A 133 20.05 -10.69 -14.97
N LEU A 134 19.21 -10.52 -13.94
CA LEU A 134 19.38 -9.45 -12.96
C LEU A 134 20.60 -9.65 -12.06
N ASN A 135 21.12 -10.88 -11.94
CA ASN A 135 22.25 -11.25 -11.10
C ASN A 135 22.16 -10.70 -9.66
N GLU A 136 20.96 -10.76 -9.10
CA GLU A 136 20.64 -10.24 -7.76
C GLU A 136 20.43 -11.41 -6.80
N GLU A 137 21.39 -11.62 -5.90
CA GLU A 137 21.42 -12.77 -4.98
C GLU A 137 20.20 -12.86 -4.06
N THR A 138 19.52 -11.75 -3.84
CA THR A 138 18.31 -11.69 -2.99
C THR A 138 17.05 -12.19 -3.70
N LEU A 139 17.13 -12.49 -4.99
CA LEU A 139 16.02 -12.98 -5.80
C LEU A 139 16.08 -14.50 -6.01
N GLU A 140 14.90 -15.07 -6.13
CA GLU A 140 14.69 -16.47 -6.45
C GLU A 140 13.37 -16.64 -7.20
N PHE A 141 13.36 -17.52 -8.20
CA PHE A 141 12.11 -17.89 -8.84
C PHE A 141 11.21 -18.63 -7.84
N LYS A 142 10.00 -18.11 -7.64
CA LYS A 142 8.95 -18.75 -6.83
C LYS A 142 7.73 -18.97 -7.70
N ASP A 143 7.16 -20.16 -7.65
CA ASP A 143 5.84 -20.42 -8.22
C ASP A 143 4.79 -19.79 -7.32
N SER A 144 4.48 -18.54 -7.57
CA SER A 144 3.65 -17.70 -6.74
C SER A 144 2.25 -17.50 -7.33
N LYS A 145 1.33 -17.01 -6.49
CA LYS A 145 -0.06 -16.72 -6.90
C LYS A 145 -0.20 -15.63 -7.96
N ILE A 146 0.91 -15.00 -8.42
CA ILE A 146 0.88 -14.06 -9.55
C ILE A 146 0.73 -14.77 -10.90
N PHE A 147 1.04 -16.08 -10.99
CA PHE A 147 0.79 -16.87 -12.18
C PHE A 147 -0.64 -17.44 -12.13
N ASN A 148 -1.53 -16.85 -12.92
CA ASN A 148 -2.94 -17.21 -12.89
C ASN A 148 -3.63 -16.87 -14.22
N ASP A 149 -3.83 -17.89 -15.08
CA ASP A 149 -4.44 -17.72 -16.40
C ASP A 149 -5.91 -17.27 -16.33
N ASP A 150 -6.65 -17.63 -15.27
CA ASP A 150 -8.05 -17.23 -15.08
C ASP A 150 -8.21 -15.71 -14.86
N LYS A 151 -7.11 -15.00 -14.59
CA LYS A 151 -7.08 -13.56 -14.37
C LYS A 151 -6.50 -12.78 -15.55
N ILE A 152 -6.33 -13.43 -16.69
CA ILE A 152 -5.77 -12.86 -17.93
C ILE A 152 -6.80 -12.96 -19.04
N GLU A 153 -7.17 -11.81 -19.60
CA GLU A 153 -8.10 -11.77 -20.74
C GLU A 153 -7.34 -11.83 -22.06
N SER A 154 -6.30 -11.00 -22.23
CA SER A 154 -5.54 -10.91 -23.49
C SER A 154 -4.04 -10.77 -23.28
N HIS A 155 -3.61 -9.98 -22.32
CA HIS A 155 -2.20 -9.67 -22.06
C HIS A 155 -1.91 -9.80 -20.57
N SER A 156 -0.71 -10.28 -20.24
CA SER A 156 -0.22 -10.35 -18.87
C SER A 156 0.11 -8.96 -18.29
N ALA A 157 0.40 -8.91 -16.99
CA ALA A 157 0.81 -7.70 -16.29
C ALA A 157 2.07 -7.06 -16.91
N ILE A 158 2.25 -5.76 -16.69
CA ILE A 158 3.44 -5.03 -17.10
C ILE A 158 4.63 -5.49 -16.23
N THR A 159 5.68 -5.97 -16.90
CA THR A 159 6.94 -6.37 -16.27
C THR A 159 8.14 -5.85 -17.09
N ILE A 160 9.31 -5.91 -16.50
CA ILE A 160 10.56 -5.77 -17.24
C ILE A 160 10.78 -6.97 -18.16
N THR A 161 11.64 -6.79 -19.16
CA THR A 161 12.16 -7.88 -20.00
C THR A 161 13.58 -8.25 -19.60
N ALA A 162 14.20 -9.20 -20.29
CA ALA A 162 15.61 -9.53 -20.10
C ALA A 162 16.56 -8.46 -20.71
N LYS A 163 16.05 -7.52 -21.50
CA LYS A 163 16.84 -6.44 -22.07
C LYS A 163 17.10 -5.36 -21.01
N ILE A 164 18.38 -5.12 -20.73
CA ILE A 164 18.81 -4.09 -19.79
C ILE A 164 18.95 -2.77 -20.54
N PRO A 165 18.35 -1.65 -20.06
CA PRO A 165 18.57 -0.36 -20.69
C PRO A 165 20.01 0.15 -20.55
N ASP A 166 20.58 0.64 -21.64
CA ASP A 166 21.91 1.28 -21.63
C ASP A 166 21.81 2.75 -21.19
N HIS A 167 20.75 3.44 -21.62
CA HIS A 167 20.51 4.84 -21.29
C HIS A 167 19.00 5.11 -21.21
N LEU A 168 18.59 5.79 -20.15
CA LEU A 168 17.22 6.23 -19.93
C LEU A 168 17.21 7.72 -19.56
N SER A 169 16.21 8.45 -20.03
CA SER A 169 15.89 9.77 -19.50
C SER A 169 15.40 9.65 -18.04
N GLU A 170 15.35 10.75 -17.32
CA GLU A 170 14.90 10.78 -15.91
C GLU A 170 13.50 10.18 -15.73
N ASP A 171 12.55 10.57 -16.56
CA ASP A 171 11.18 10.04 -16.50
C ASP A 171 11.10 8.55 -16.86
N GLU A 172 11.87 8.11 -17.87
CA GLU A 172 11.95 6.69 -18.25
C GLU A 172 12.55 5.86 -17.12
N GLU A 173 13.58 6.38 -16.46
CA GLU A 173 14.24 5.71 -15.34
C GLU A 173 13.29 5.53 -14.16
N ILE A 174 12.49 6.56 -13.82
CA ILE A 174 11.46 6.48 -12.78
C ILE A 174 10.47 5.35 -13.08
N ILE A 175 9.95 5.30 -14.31
CA ILE A 175 8.98 4.28 -14.70
C ILE A 175 9.61 2.90 -14.72
N TYR A 176 10.78 2.76 -15.35
CA TYR A 176 11.48 1.47 -15.44
C TYR A 176 11.82 0.93 -14.05
N LYS A 177 12.41 1.77 -13.16
CA LYS A 177 12.71 1.39 -11.77
C LYS A 177 11.45 1.00 -11.00
N THR A 178 10.35 1.72 -11.18
CA THR A 178 9.07 1.40 -10.52
C THR A 178 8.60 0.00 -10.92
N VAL A 179 8.63 -0.34 -12.20
CA VAL A 179 8.22 -1.67 -12.70
C VAL A 179 9.23 -2.73 -12.26
N LYS A 180 10.54 -2.46 -12.37
CA LYS A 180 11.61 -3.37 -11.95
C LYS A 180 11.50 -3.71 -10.46
N ASN A 181 11.34 -2.71 -9.60
CA ASN A 181 11.23 -2.91 -8.16
C ASN A 181 10.00 -3.75 -7.81
N ARG A 182 8.85 -3.51 -8.45
CA ARG A 182 7.64 -4.31 -8.27
C ARG A 182 7.84 -5.76 -8.73
N PHE A 183 8.54 -5.98 -9.82
CA PHE A 183 8.91 -7.31 -10.28
C PHE A 183 9.80 -8.01 -9.24
N MET A 184 10.91 -7.36 -8.84
CA MET A 184 11.84 -7.92 -7.85
C MET A 184 11.15 -8.21 -6.50
N ALA A 185 10.26 -7.34 -6.05
CA ALA A 185 9.48 -7.54 -4.83
C ALA A 185 8.70 -8.86 -4.81
N ASN A 186 8.23 -9.33 -5.98
CA ASN A 186 7.48 -10.58 -6.09
C ASN A 186 8.37 -11.84 -6.09
N PHE A 187 9.68 -11.69 -6.23
CA PHE A 187 10.63 -12.81 -6.33
C PHE A 187 11.74 -12.75 -5.28
N THR A 188 11.56 -12.03 -4.19
CA THR A 188 12.52 -12.03 -3.07
C THR A 188 12.61 -13.40 -2.40
N LYS A 189 13.82 -13.87 -2.08
CA LYS A 189 14.04 -15.11 -1.31
C LYS A 189 13.42 -15.03 0.08
N GLU A 190 13.67 -13.94 0.75
CA GLU A 190 13.23 -13.71 2.12
C GLU A 190 11.77 -13.27 2.16
N ASP A 191 11.03 -13.84 3.09
CA ASP A 191 9.68 -13.38 3.39
C ASP A 191 9.70 -12.04 4.13
N THR A 192 8.67 -11.24 3.95
CA THR A 192 8.46 -10.04 4.77
C THR A 192 7.67 -10.43 6.02
N ILE A 193 8.29 -10.22 7.18
CA ILE A 193 7.68 -10.49 8.49
C ILE A 193 7.50 -9.16 9.22
N ILE A 194 6.26 -8.91 9.64
CA ILE A 194 5.86 -7.74 10.42
C ILE A 194 5.41 -8.21 11.79
N ASN A 195 5.98 -7.62 12.85
CA ASN A 195 5.48 -7.74 14.20
C ASN A 195 4.40 -6.68 14.41
N GLN A 196 3.19 -7.12 14.65
CA GLN A 196 2.06 -6.25 14.98
C GLN A 196 1.80 -6.35 16.48
N THR A 197 1.83 -5.21 17.15
CA THR A 197 1.49 -5.09 18.57
C THR A 197 0.18 -4.34 18.72
N VAL A 198 -0.73 -4.90 19.49
CA VAL A 198 -1.98 -4.26 19.89
C VAL A 198 -2.00 -4.17 21.42
N ILE A 199 -2.12 -2.96 21.95
CA ILE A 199 -2.21 -2.70 23.38
C ILE A 199 -3.62 -2.20 23.67
N LYS A 200 -4.35 -2.91 24.54
CA LYS A 200 -5.65 -2.50 25.06
C LYS A 200 -5.45 -1.85 26.42
N ILE A 201 -5.99 -0.66 26.60
CA ILE A 201 -5.81 0.17 27.78
C ILE A 201 -7.19 0.57 28.28
N ASN A 202 -7.49 0.31 29.55
CA ASN A 202 -8.71 0.79 30.20
C ASN A 202 -8.45 2.09 30.97
N VAL A 203 -9.37 3.03 30.79
CA VAL A 203 -9.43 4.27 31.60
C VAL A 203 -10.89 4.42 32.05
N GLY A 204 -11.15 4.18 33.34
CA GLY A 204 -12.51 4.01 33.82
C GLY A 204 -13.19 2.84 33.09
N ASP A 205 -14.37 3.09 32.55
CA ASP A 205 -15.17 2.11 31.80
C ASP A 205 -14.84 2.07 30.30
N GLU A 206 -13.97 2.97 29.84
CA GLU A 206 -13.63 3.08 28.41
C GLU A 206 -12.38 2.29 28.06
N GLU A 207 -12.42 1.66 26.87
CA GLU A 207 -11.28 0.93 26.30
C GLU A 207 -10.65 1.74 25.15
N PHE A 208 -9.36 1.96 25.27
CA PHE A 208 -8.50 2.55 24.25
C PHE A 208 -7.64 1.46 23.62
N GLN A 209 -7.31 1.65 22.37
CA GLN A 209 -6.45 0.71 21.65
C GLN A 209 -5.31 1.42 20.93
N LEU A 210 -4.10 0.94 21.17
CA LEU A 210 -2.90 1.27 20.40
C LEU A 210 -2.58 0.15 19.43
N ARG A 211 -2.16 0.51 18.23
CA ARG A 211 -1.64 -0.43 17.24
C ARG A 211 -0.34 0.09 16.69
N GLY A 212 0.67 -0.77 16.68
CA GLY A 212 1.95 -0.52 16.05
C GLY A 212 2.40 -1.70 15.23
N GLU A 213 3.21 -1.41 14.23
CA GLU A 213 3.84 -2.41 13.37
C GLU A 213 5.33 -2.14 13.31
N SER A 214 6.15 -3.18 13.44
CA SER A 214 7.59 -3.12 13.21
C SER A 214 8.01 -4.18 12.21
N VAL A 215 9.01 -3.84 11.39
CA VAL A 215 9.56 -4.77 10.39
C VAL A 215 10.59 -5.67 11.07
N GLU A 216 10.33 -6.97 11.11
CA GLU A 216 11.30 -7.96 11.59
C GLU A 216 12.18 -8.46 10.44
N LYS A 217 11.55 -8.82 9.31
CA LYS A 217 12.24 -9.21 8.08
C LYS A 217 11.75 -8.35 6.93
N SER A 218 12.68 -7.68 6.27
CA SER A 218 12.32 -6.71 5.23
C SER A 218 11.75 -7.33 3.95
N GLY A 219 12.26 -8.51 3.55
CA GLY A 219 11.78 -9.20 2.37
C GLY A 219 11.60 -8.26 1.16
N PHE A 220 10.38 -8.18 0.62
CA PHE A 220 10.05 -7.33 -0.53
C PHE A 220 10.14 -5.83 -0.23
N LEU A 221 10.13 -5.40 1.03
CA LEU A 221 10.24 -3.97 1.39
C LEU A 221 11.61 -3.37 1.01
N LYS A 222 12.60 -4.20 0.68
CA LYS A 222 13.88 -3.73 0.09
C LYS A 222 13.66 -3.04 -1.26
N PHE A 223 12.60 -3.39 -1.97
CA PHE A 223 12.29 -2.89 -3.32
C PHE A 223 11.06 -1.99 -3.37
N GLU A 224 10.13 -2.14 -2.44
CA GLU A 224 8.89 -1.37 -2.39
C GLU A 224 8.80 -0.61 -1.08
N ASN A 225 8.85 0.73 -1.14
CA ASN A 225 8.59 1.58 0.01
C ASN A 225 7.11 1.52 0.38
N ILE A 226 6.84 0.89 1.51
CA ILE A 226 5.50 0.89 2.12
C ILE A 226 5.63 1.59 3.47
N GLU A 227 4.96 2.71 3.63
CA GLU A 227 4.86 3.39 4.92
C GLU A 227 3.98 2.58 5.88
N PHE A 228 4.53 2.21 7.02
CA PHE A 228 3.77 1.66 8.12
C PHE A 228 3.24 2.79 9.00
N LYS A 229 1.94 2.75 9.30
CA LYS A 229 1.34 3.67 10.27
C LYS A 229 1.71 3.20 11.69
N ASN A 230 2.89 3.54 12.16
CA ASN A 230 3.25 3.33 13.55
C ASN A 230 2.59 4.41 14.41
N LYS A 231 1.84 3.96 15.40
CA LYS A 231 1.30 4.77 16.48
C LYS A 231 1.90 4.39 17.85
N LEU A 232 2.98 3.58 17.84
CA LEU A 232 3.76 3.20 19.01
C LEU A 232 5.08 3.93 19.02
#